data_e5aa3fa4c035ac60bb04c3be57ac6f10
#
_entry.id   e5aa3fa4c035ac60bb04c3be57ac6f10
#
_cell.length_a   1.000
_cell.length_b   1.000
_cell.length_c   1.000
_cell.angle_alpha   90.00
_cell.angle_beta   90.00
_cell.angle_gamma   90.00
#
_symmetry.space_group_name_H-M   'P 1'
#
loop_
_entity.id
_entity.type
_entity.pdbx_description
1 polymer ?
#
loop_
_entity_poly.entity_id
_entity_poly.type
_entity_poly.pdbx_seq_one_letter_code
_entity_poly.pdbx_strand_id
1 'polypeptide(L)'
;GKAQSMKVDNLSDEQVLMMMQRAKSMGYSDQNIVQYAKSEGLSSLEITKLSGRINKIRNEENKQKRTFSNRQEEKKKELLADETKQSAVQKNQKIELDVLPSIQNFGYHVFNKKNRALSFETTLNFPPPIGYVLGAGDQIVIDVFGASEWNYTESIETNGQIFLSNVGPIYLNGLTLKEAQKKIKVRLADVYKELLGAHPSTFLQVSIGKIRNISINIVGEVNVPGTYTINALSTVFNALYAAGGPTFMGTLRDIKVYRQSKQIATVDIYDFLLNGNTNSNVHLQHNDVIIIGPYANRIELQGAVKRPGFYETLEDETFENLLTYASGFTSSAYEKRISVIRNNDASKQVLDIYKEQFNEFNLQDGDVFSIGEIQNRFENRVIIKGAVFRPGPYALTEDLNLKILIGLADGLTGDAFTGRALLTRMHPDYSIETLALNLEKIMSGEMGDIKMQKEDVLQINSIYDFEEEQFVRITGEVNNPGVYRFSNNLSIDDLIFQAKGFKKAAIGGAAFISRRPLEQSAYFQIETEQLVINENLEISDNEYLLRPFDHITIRKNPNYFEEKS
;
A
#
# COMPACT_ATOMS: atom_id res chain seq x y z
N GLY A 1 47.92 -17.54 -32.77
CA GLY A 1 48.58 -16.96 -31.60
C GLY A 1 48.18 -17.79 -30.38
N LYS A 2 49.14 -18.26 -29.62
CA LYS A 2 49.01 -19.15 -28.46
C LYS A 2 48.06 -18.51 -27.43
N ALA A 3 46.96 -19.19 -27.12
CA ALA A 3 46.12 -18.88 -25.95
C ALA A 3 46.94 -19.23 -24.71
N GLN A 4 47.46 -18.23 -24.00
CA GLN A 4 47.97 -18.39 -22.65
C GLN A 4 46.82 -18.74 -21.75
N SER A 5 46.88 -19.91 -21.09
CA SER A 5 45.89 -20.34 -20.11
C SER A 5 45.84 -19.32 -18.96
N MET A 6 44.78 -18.58 -18.91
CA MET A 6 44.54 -17.59 -17.87
C MET A 6 44.37 -18.31 -16.52
N LYS A 7 45.27 -18.11 -15.57
CA LYS A 7 45.15 -18.68 -14.22
C LYS A 7 44.47 -17.68 -13.31
N VAL A 8 43.40 -18.11 -12.67
CA VAL A 8 42.58 -17.26 -11.77
C VAL A 8 43.36 -16.75 -10.56
N ASP A 9 44.40 -17.50 -10.15
CA ASP A 9 45.28 -17.12 -9.03
C ASP A 9 46.12 -15.83 -9.34
N ASN A 10 46.29 -15.47 -10.63
CA ASN A 10 47.03 -14.30 -11.07
C ASN A 10 46.14 -13.04 -11.26
N LEU A 11 44.84 -13.15 -11.06
CA LEU A 11 43.89 -12.02 -11.17
C LEU A 11 43.76 -11.31 -9.83
N SER A 12 43.82 -9.99 -9.83
CA SER A 12 43.46 -9.20 -8.65
C SER A 12 41.94 -9.24 -8.42
N ASP A 13 41.49 -8.92 -7.19
CA ASP A 13 40.06 -8.86 -6.90
C ASP A 13 39.36 -7.76 -7.71
N GLU A 14 40.03 -6.66 -8.04
CA GLU A 14 39.54 -5.62 -8.95
C GLU A 14 39.33 -6.14 -10.38
N GLN A 15 40.23 -6.99 -10.87
CA GLN A 15 40.11 -7.60 -12.19
C GLN A 15 38.96 -8.59 -12.24
N VAL A 16 38.69 -9.36 -11.16
CA VAL A 16 37.53 -10.23 -11.03
C VAL A 16 36.24 -9.39 -11.02
N LEU A 17 36.24 -8.25 -10.33
CA LEU A 17 35.10 -7.33 -10.28
C LEU A 17 34.80 -6.72 -11.64
N MET A 18 35.83 -6.32 -12.40
CA MET A 18 35.67 -5.84 -13.79
C MET A 18 35.13 -6.93 -14.73
N MET A 19 35.56 -8.19 -14.57
CA MET A 19 35.00 -9.32 -15.30
C MET A 19 33.51 -9.53 -14.99
N MET A 20 33.13 -9.44 -13.73
CA MET A 20 31.72 -9.53 -13.32
C MET A 20 30.87 -8.39 -13.93
N GLN A 21 31.35 -7.15 -13.91
CA GLN A 21 30.67 -6.00 -14.49
C GLN A 21 30.51 -6.15 -16.02
N ARG A 22 31.55 -6.62 -16.70
CA ARG A 22 31.53 -6.85 -18.15
C ARG A 22 30.58 -7.98 -18.53
N ALA A 23 30.53 -9.08 -17.78
CA ALA A 23 29.55 -10.14 -17.98
C ALA A 23 28.11 -9.62 -17.79
N LYS A 24 27.89 -8.78 -16.79
CA LYS A 24 26.61 -8.12 -16.52
C LYS A 24 26.16 -7.20 -17.66
N SER A 25 27.08 -6.40 -18.22
CA SER A 25 26.79 -5.53 -19.37
C SER A 25 26.47 -6.30 -20.65
N MET A 26 26.90 -7.57 -20.75
CA MET A 26 26.57 -8.49 -21.84
C MET A 26 25.31 -9.31 -21.60
N GLY A 27 24.53 -9.02 -20.53
CA GLY A 27 23.25 -9.68 -20.23
C GLY A 27 23.35 -11.00 -19.46
N TYR A 28 24.54 -11.39 -18.99
CA TYR A 28 24.67 -12.57 -18.13
C TYR A 28 24.24 -12.27 -16.71
N SER A 29 23.33 -13.07 -16.18
CA SER A 29 22.95 -12.97 -14.76
C SER A 29 24.10 -13.45 -13.87
N ASP A 30 24.10 -13.00 -12.63
CA ASP A 30 25.11 -13.38 -11.63
C ASP A 30 25.27 -14.90 -11.43
N GLN A 31 24.25 -15.68 -11.78
CA GLN A 31 24.29 -17.15 -11.75
C GLN A 31 24.96 -17.76 -12.98
N ASN A 32 25.04 -17.02 -14.08
CA ASN A 32 25.54 -17.46 -15.37
C ASN A 32 26.97 -16.94 -15.70
N ILE A 33 27.62 -16.22 -14.78
CA ILE A 33 29.01 -15.74 -14.93
C ILE A 33 29.99 -16.93 -15.13
N VAL A 34 29.69 -18.06 -14.52
CA VAL A 34 30.44 -19.31 -14.71
C VAL A 34 30.38 -19.81 -16.16
N GLN A 35 29.24 -19.66 -16.84
CA GLN A 35 29.10 -19.99 -18.27
C GLN A 35 29.88 -19.02 -19.15
N TYR A 36 29.90 -17.74 -18.80
CA TYR A 36 30.74 -16.76 -19.48
C TYR A 36 32.23 -17.10 -19.37
N ALA A 37 32.71 -17.42 -18.16
CA ALA A 37 34.09 -17.84 -17.92
C ALA A 37 34.48 -19.09 -18.72
N LYS A 38 33.53 -20.02 -18.91
CA LYS A 38 33.71 -21.23 -19.72
C LYS A 38 33.83 -20.90 -21.23
N SER A 39 33.08 -19.89 -21.72
CA SER A 39 33.16 -19.43 -23.11
C SER A 39 34.48 -18.69 -23.42
N GLU A 40 35.09 -18.08 -22.41
CA GLU A 40 36.42 -17.46 -22.47
C GLU A 40 37.61 -18.45 -22.35
N GLY A 41 37.32 -19.76 -22.24
CA GLY A 41 38.32 -20.84 -22.30
C GLY A 41 38.98 -21.20 -20.96
N LEU A 42 38.37 -20.85 -19.81
CA LEU A 42 38.86 -21.28 -18.50
C LEU A 42 38.60 -22.77 -18.27
N SER A 43 39.57 -23.47 -17.66
CA SER A 43 39.42 -24.88 -17.28
C SER A 43 38.43 -25.06 -16.11
N SER A 44 37.86 -26.23 -15.96
CA SER A 44 36.91 -26.55 -14.90
C SER A 44 37.48 -26.29 -13.49
N LEU A 45 38.78 -26.49 -13.29
CA LEU A 45 39.46 -26.20 -12.00
C LEU A 45 39.53 -24.68 -11.75
N GLU A 46 39.86 -23.88 -12.76
CA GLU A 46 39.95 -22.42 -12.65
C GLU A 46 38.55 -21.81 -12.48
N ILE A 47 37.53 -22.38 -13.09
CA ILE A 47 36.13 -22.00 -12.90
C ILE A 47 35.69 -22.19 -11.44
N THR A 48 36.07 -23.28 -10.80
CA THR A 48 35.77 -23.53 -9.38
C THR A 48 36.45 -22.51 -8.47
N LYS A 49 37.70 -22.15 -8.75
CA LYS A 49 38.42 -21.11 -8.02
C LYS A 49 37.79 -19.73 -8.22
N LEU A 50 37.40 -19.40 -9.45
CA LEU A 50 36.73 -18.13 -9.78
C LEU A 50 35.40 -18.00 -9.05
N SER A 51 34.59 -19.05 -9.03
CA SER A 51 33.31 -19.05 -8.31
C SER A 51 33.47 -18.86 -6.80
N GLY A 52 34.52 -19.47 -6.20
CA GLY A 52 34.86 -19.26 -4.79
C GLY A 52 35.26 -17.80 -4.48
N ARG A 53 36.05 -17.17 -5.35
CA ARG A 53 36.44 -15.76 -5.19
C ARG A 53 35.27 -14.80 -5.41
N ILE A 54 34.43 -15.04 -6.40
CA ILE A 54 33.20 -14.25 -6.63
C ILE A 54 32.29 -14.27 -5.39
N ASN A 55 32.10 -15.43 -4.78
CA ASN A 55 31.30 -15.56 -3.57
C ASN A 55 31.93 -14.82 -2.37
N LYS A 56 33.26 -14.81 -2.26
CA LYS A 56 33.97 -14.07 -1.20
C LYS A 56 33.80 -12.57 -1.36
N ILE A 57 34.03 -12.04 -2.55
CA ILE A 57 33.85 -10.60 -2.88
C ILE A 57 32.41 -10.16 -2.60
N ARG A 58 31.42 -10.96 -2.99
CA ARG A 58 30.01 -10.69 -2.76
C ARG A 58 29.63 -10.66 -1.26
N ASN A 59 30.20 -11.57 -0.48
CA ASN A 59 29.98 -11.60 0.96
C ASN A 59 30.59 -10.39 1.66
N GLU A 60 31.73 -9.87 1.17
CA GLU A 60 32.36 -8.65 1.68
C GLU A 60 31.56 -7.39 1.28
N GLU A 61 31.05 -7.30 0.05
CA GLU A 61 30.16 -6.22 -0.38
C GLU A 61 28.84 -6.22 0.41
N ASN A 62 28.25 -7.38 0.67
CA ASN A 62 27.05 -7.50 1.47
C ASN A 62 27.28 -7.17 2.96
N LYS A 63 28.48 -7.47 3.50
CA LYS A 63 28.87 -7.01 4.84
C LYS A 63 29.02 -5.49 4.90
N GLN A 64 29.66 -4.87 3.90
CA GLN A 64 29.78 -3.41 3.84
C GLN A 64 28.43 -2.72 3.68
N LYS A 65 27.53 -3.25 2.84
CA LYS A 65 26.16 -2.73 2.69
C LYS A 65 25.34 -2.84 3.99
N ARG A 66 25.48 -3.95 4.72
CA ARG A 66 24.83 -4.12 6.04
C ARG A 66 25.39 -3.16 7.09
N THR A 67 26.68 -2.91 7.09
CA THR A 67 27.30 -1.95 8.02
C THR A 67 26.93 -0.50 7.69
N PHE A 68 26.74 -0.17 6.41
CA PHE A 68 26.26 1.16 5.97
C PHE A 68 24.76 1.34 6.29
N SER A 69 23.94 0.31 6.09
CA SER A 69 22.52 0.31 6.44
C SER A 69 22.30 0.43 7.95
N ASN A 70 23.06 -0.30 8.76
CA ASN A 70 22.97 -0.22 10.22
C ASN A 70 23.41 1.15 10.76
N ARG A 71 24.43 1.80 10.16
CA ARG A 71 24.82 3.17 10.52
C ARG A 71 23.78 4.22 10.12
N GLN A 72 23.05 4.01 9.05
CA GLN A 72 21.93 4.88 8.68
C GLN A 72 20.71 4.65 9.58
N GLU A 73 20.45 3.41 10.00
CA GLU A 73 19.37 3.10 10.95
C GLU A 73 19.67 3.60 12.37
N GLU A 74 20.92 3.55 12.83
CA GLU A 74 21.33 4.13 14.11
C GLU A 74 21.21 5.66 14.10
N LYS A 75 21.67 6.34 13.03
CA LYS A 75 21.47 7.80 12.88
C LYS A 75 19.99 8.19 12.77
N LYS A 76 19.16 7.33 12.16
CA LYS A 76 17.70 7.56 12.06
C LYS A 76 16.98 7.31 13.39
N LYS A 77 17.49 6.39 14.22
CA LYS A 77 16.98 6.16 15.58
C LYS A 77 17.36 7.28 16.55
N GLU A 78 18.53 7.87 16.42
CA GLU A 78 18.91 9.06 17.23
C GLU A 78 18.09 10.30 16.87
N LEU A 79 17.75 10.51 15.59
CA LEU A 79 16.88 11.62 15.15
C LEU A 79 15.40 11.43 15.52
N LEU A 80 14.95 10.19 15.73
CA LEU A 80 13.56 9.87 16.12
C LEU A 80 13.35 9.82 17.64
N ALA A 81 14.40 9.83 18.44
CA ALA A 81 14.31 9.83 19.91
C ALA A 81 13.96 11.21 20.52
N ASP A 82 14.15 12.29 19.76
CA ASP A 82 13.84 13.65 20.23
C ASP A 82 12.41 14.13 19.88
N GLU A 83 11.72 13.44 18.96
CA GLU A 83 10.31 13.76 18.60
C GLU A 83 9.25 12.99 19.40
N THR A 84 9.64 12.06 20.28
CA THR A 84 8.72 11.14 20.97
C THR A 84 8.30 11.59 22.38
N LYS A 85 8.32 12.89 22.70
CA LYS A 85 7.67 13.41 23.92
C LYS A 85 6.34 14.14 23.72
N GLN A 86 5.80 14.18 22.51
CA GLN A 86 4.48 14.78 22.26
C GLN A 86 3.59 13.99 21.30
N SER A 87 3.48 12.68 21.44
CA SER A 87 2.28 11.98 20.91
C SER A 87 2.25 10.52 21.34
N ALA A 88 1.93 10.32 22.60
CA ALA A 88 1.50 9.02 23.10
C ALA A 88 0.02 8.80 22.78
N VAL A 89 -0.38 8.77 21.51
CA VAL A 89 -1.60 8.10 20.99
C VAL A 89 -1.43 7.96 19.47
N GLN A 90 -0.81 6.90 19.04
CA GLN A 90 -1.17 6.17 17.80
C GLN A 90 -0.24 4.95 17.69
N LYS A 91 -0.75 3.83 18.17
CA LYS A 91 -0.12 2.52 18.04
C LYS A 91 -0.27 1.98 16.63
N ASN A 92 0.87 1.52 16.09
CA ASN A 92 0.98 0.48 15.08
C ASN A 92 0.23 0.66 13.76
N GLN A 93 0.84 1.36 12.81
CA GLN A 93 0.80 0.93 11.42
C GLN A 93 2.24 0.75 10.91
N LYS A 94 2.62 -0.50 10.75
CA LYS A 94 3.76 -0.94 9.98
C LYS A 94 3.51 -0.45 8.55
N ILE A 95 4.23 0.58 8.12
CA ILE A 95 4.20 1.00 6.72
C ILE A 95 4.94 -0.13 5.97
N GLU A 96 4.19 -1.10 5.48
CA GLU A 96 4.61 -1.90 4.35
C GLU A 96 4.84 -0.91 3.21
N LEU A 97 6.04 -0.94 2.60
CA LEU A 97 6.23 -0.29 1.31
C LEU A 97 5.05 -0.69 0.44
N ASP A 98 4.31 0.29 -0.05
CA ASP A 98 3.34 0.11 -1.11
C ASP A 98 4.06 -0.56 -2.30
N VAL A 99 4.01 -1.87 -2.31
CA VAL A 99 4.12 -2.63 -3.55
C VAL A 99 2.93 -2.13 -4.36
N LEU A 100 3.17 -1.48 -5.48
CA LEU A 100 2.14 -1.16 -6.47
C LEU A 100 1.16 -2.32 -6.47
N PRO A 101 -0.14 -2.09 -6.25
CA PRO A 101 -1.08 -3.19 -6.15
C PRO A 101 -0.91 -4.04 -7.41
N SER A 102 -0.46 -5.27 -7.23
CA SER A 102 -0.39 -6.20 -8.35
C SER A 102 -1.78 -6.21 -8.97
N ILE A 103 -1.88 -5.86 -10.26
CA ILE A 103 -3.15 -5.84 -10.99
C ILE A 103 -3.84 -7.17 -10.73
N GLN A 104 -4.94 -7.15 -10.00
CA GLN A 104 -5.61 -8.34 -9.50
C GLN A 104 -6.86 -8.60 -10.33
N ASN A 105 -7.18 -9.87 -10.53
CA ASN A 105 -8.48 -10.25 -11.07
C ASN A 105 -9.57 -9.92 -10.04
N PHE A 106 -10.61 -9.23 -10.47
CA PHE A 106 -11.76 -8.93 -9.62
C PHE A 106 -12.41 -10.24 -9.13
N GLY A 107 -12.75 -10.30 -7.86
CA GLY A 107 -13.42 -11.43 -7.23
C GLY A 107 -12.50 -12.56 -6.73
N TYR A 108 -11.30 -12.73 -7.26
CA TYR A 108 -10.42 -13.84 -6.86
C TYR A 108 -9.91 -13.75 -5.42
N HIS A 109 -9.82 -12.54 -4.87
CA HIS A 109 -9.42 -12.31 -3.48
C HIS A 109 -10.34 -12.97 -2.45
N VAL A 110 -11.60 -13.25 -2.81
CA VAL A 110 -12.60 -13.90 -1.95
C VAL A 110 -12.16 -15.31 -1.55
N PHE A 111 -11.43 -16.00 -2.44
CA PHE A 111 -10.98 -17.37 -2.21
C PHE A 111 -9.57 -17.44 -1.57
N ASN A 112 -8.95 -16.30 -1.27
CA ASN A 112 -7.62 -16.27 -0.68
C ASN A 112 -7.67 -16.62 0.81
N LYS A 113 -7.17 -17.82 1.18
CA LYS A 113 -7.13 -18.32 2.57
C LYS A 113 -6.35 -17.45 3.55
N LYS A 114 -5.51 -16.51 3.07
CA LYS A 114 -4.82 -15.54 3.94
C LYS A 114 -5.77 -14.52 4.56
N ASN A 115 -6.92 -14.26 3.94
CA ASN A 115 -7.97 -13.40 4.46
C ASN A 115 -8.94 -14.20 5.35
N ARG A 116 -8.48 -14.70 6.49
CA ARG A 116 -9.27 -15.50 7.44
C ARG A 116 -10.57 -14.86 7.95
N ALA A 117 -10.78 -13.57 7.68
CA ALA A 117 -12.01 -12.86 8.08
C ALA A 117 -13.20 -13.14 7.15
N LEU A 118 -13.00 -13.72 5.96
CA LEU A 118 -14.04 -14.03 4.97
C LEU A 118 -14.11 -15.54 4.76
N SER A 119 -14.53 -16.26 5.79
CA SER A 119 -14.74 -17.70 5.69
C SER A 119 -16.16 -17.97 5.19
N PHE A 120 -16.25 -18.59 4.01
CA PHE A 120 -17.49 -19.24 3.55
C PHE A 120 -17.60 -20.67 4.10
N GLU A 121 -16.90 -20.98 5.19
CA GLU A 121 -17.02 -22.27 5.86
C GLU A 121 -18.44 -22.41 6.46
N THR A 122 -19.00 -23.59 6.27
CA THR A 122 -20.32 -23.88 6.83
C THR A 122 -20.24 -23.92 8.35
N THR A 123 -20.85 -22.97 9.03
CA THR A 123 -20.97 -22.97 10.48
C THR A 123 -21.90 -24.09 10.91
N LEU A 124 -21.35 -25.10 11.58
CA LEU A 124 -22.06 -26.31 11.97
C LEU A 124 -23.17 -26.12 13.03
N ASN A 125 -23.31 -24.90 13.57
CA ASN A 125 -24.20 -24.60 14.70
C ASN A 125 -25.48 -23.84 14.31
N PHE A 126 -25.83 -23.75 13.02
CA PHE A 126 -27.08 -23.14 12.59
C PHE A 126 -28.18 -24.20 12.42
N PRO A 127 -29.44 -23.88 12.78
CA PRO A 127 -30.54 -24.76 12.49
C PRO A 127 -30.66 -24.96 10.97
N PRO A 128 -30.95 -26.18 10.50
CA PRO A 128 -31.10 -26.45 9.09
C PRO A 128 -32.26 -25.63 8.50
N PRO A 129 -32.19 -25.27 7.20
CA PRO A 129 -33.28 -24.58 6.51
C PRO A 129 -34.59 -25.35 6.62
N ILE A 130 -35.73 -24.65 6.61
CA ILE A 130 -37.08 -25.23 6.73
C ILE A 130 -37.33 -26.32 5.67
N GLY A 131 -36.72 -26.22 4.50
CA GLY A 131 -36.83 -27.20 3.41
C GLY A 131 -35.75 -28.30 3.43
N TYR A 132 -34.97 -28.45 4.49
CA TYR A 132 -33.96 -29.49 4.56
C TYR A 132 -34.56 -30.87 4.49
N VAL A 133 -34.06 -31.69 3.57
CA VAL A 133 -34.54 -33.07 3.31
C VAL A 133 -33.56 -34.05 4.00
N LEU A 134 -34.12 -34.84 4.90
CA LEU A 134 -33.41 -35.86 5.66
C LEU A 134 -32.86 -36.96 4.74
N GLY A 135 -31.71 -37.50 5.12
CA GLY A 135 -31.09 -38.59 4.39
C GLY A 135 -30.19 -39.48 5.26
N ALA A 136 -29.74 -40.58 4.69
CA ALA A 136 -28.85 -41.52 5.37
C ALA A 136 -27.61 -40.82 5.92
N GLY A 137 -27.29 -41.00 7.19
CA GLY A 137 -26.19 -40.35 7.92
C GLY A 137 -26.59 -39.13 8.74
N ASP A 138 -27.82 -38.58 8.56
CA ASP A 138 -28.34 -37.53 9.45
C ASP A 138 -28.66 -38.14 10.82
N GLN A 139 -28.35 -37.42 11.88
CA GLN A 139 -28.70 -37.78 13.24
C GLN A 139 -29.96 -37.04 13.68
N ILE A 140 -30.95 -37.77 14.13
CA ILE A 140 -32.22 -37.25 14.63
C ILE A 140 -32.24 -37.39 16.16
N VAL A 141 -32.56 -36.30 16.83
CA VAL A 141 -32.82 -36.24 18.27
C VAL A 141 -34.33 -36.10 18.47
N ILE A 142 -34.89 -37.03 19.23
CA ILE A 142 -36.30 -37.11 19.49
C ILE A 142 -36.52 -37.03 20.99
N ASP A 143 -37.08 -35.91 21.43
CA ASP A 143 -37.40 -35.64 22.83
C ASP A 143 -38.89 -35.86 23.06
N VAL A 144 -39.18 -36.79 23.94
CA VAL A 144 -40.56 -37.02 24.46
C VAL A 144 -40.58 -36.49 25.89
N PHE A 145 -41.49 -35.60 26.20
CA PHE A 145 -41.59 -34.98 27.52
C PHE A 145 -43.05 -34.75 27.96
N GLY A 146 -43.23 -34.58 29.28
CA GLY A 146 -44.55 -34.45 29.89
C GLY A 146 -44.86 -35.60 30.83
N ALA A 147 -45.96 -36.31 30.65
CA ALA A 147 -46.33 -37.48 31.46
C ALA A 147 -45.36 -38.67 31.25
N SER A 148 -44.70 -38.71 30.09
CA SER A 148 -43.64 -39.69 29.80
C SER A 148 -42.40 -38.94 29.33
N GLU A 149 -41.19 -39.36 29.75
CA GLU A 149 -39.93 -38.72 29.40
C GLU A 149 -38.97 -39.75 28.77
N TRP A 150 -38.56 -39.48 27.53
CA TRP A 150 -37.58 -40.27 26.81
C TRP A 150 -36.79 -39.40 25.84
N ASN A 151 -35.51 -39.70 25.67
CA ASN A 151 -34.65 -39.10 24.65
C ASN A 151 -34.08 -40.22 23.76
N TYR A 152 -34.30 -40.08 22.46
CA TYR A 152 -33.70 -40.94 21.46
C TYR A 152 -32.76 -40.13 20.59
N THR A 153 -31.56 -40.63 20.36
CA THR A 153 -30.59 -40.04 19.45
C THR A 153 -30.16 -41.10 18.46
N GLU A 154 -30.75 -41.08 17.27
CA GLU A 154 -30.60 -42.12 16.26
C GLU A 154 -30.07 -41.53 14.95
N SER A 155 -29.21 -42.29 14.25
CA SER A 155 -28.76 -41.93 12.90
C SER A 155 -29.64 -42.64 11.86
N ILE A 156 -30.00 -41.92 10.80
CA ILE A 156 -30.68 -42.52 9.66
C ILE A 156 -29.72 -43.48 8.97
N GLU A 157 -30.05 -44.76 8.97
CA GLU A 157 -29.22 -45.79 8.34
C GLU A 157 -29.24 -45.71 6.80
N THR A 158 -28.41 -46.48 6.12
CA THR A 158 -28.32 -46.53 4.66
C THR A 158 -29.59 -46.97 3.97
N ASN A 159 -30.45 -47.77 4.67
CA ASN A 159 -31.78 -48.15 4.22
C ASN A 159 -32.83 -47.01 4.35
N GLY A 160 -32.44 -45.83 4.85
CA GLY A 160 -33.30 -44.66 5.03
C GLY A 160 -34.17 -44.69 6.30
N GLN A 161 -33.90 -45.57 7.25
CA GLN A 161 -34.70 -45.77 8.47
C GLN A 161 -33.93 -45.39 9.73
N ILE A 162 -34.64 -45.01 10.77
CA ILE A 162 -34.14 -45.03 12.14
C ILE A 162 -34.77 -46.22 12.87
N PHE A 163 -34.10 -46.77 13.88
CA PHE A 163 -34.66 -47.82 14.71
C PHE A 163 -34.89 -47.34 16.14
N LEU A 164 -36.15 -47.22 16.55
CA LEU A 164 -36.51 -46.86 17.91
C LEU A 164 -36.84 -48.11 18.73
N SER A 165 -36.21 -48.25 19.90
CA SER A 165 -36.52 -49.29 20.84
C SER A 165 -38.04 -49.27 21.18
N ASN A 166 -38.70 -50.41 21.21
CA ASN A 166 -40.13 -50.61 21.45
C ASN A 166 -41.11 -50.11 20.36
N VAL A 167 -40.61 -49.44 19.29
CA VAL A 167 -41.46 -48.92 18.19
C VAL A 167 -41.11 -49.62 16.87
N GLY A 168 -39.83 -49.96 16.71
CA GLY A 168 -39.31 -50.58 15.48
C GLY A 168 -38.79 -49.55 14.46
N PRO A 169 -38.64 -49.96 13.20
CA PRO A 169 -38.11 -49.13 12.14
C PRO A 169 -39.08 -48.04 11.66
N ILE A 170 -38.55 -46.83 11.43
CA ILE A 170 -39.29 -45.70 10.86
C ILE A 170 -38.48 -45.15 9.68
N TYR A 171 -39.06 -45.16 8.48
CA TYR A 171 -38.45 -44.64 7.26
C TYR A 171 -38.57 -43.11 7.21
N LEU A 172 -37.41 -42.40 7.16
CA LEU A 172 -37.34 -40.95 7.21
C LEU A 172 -36.62 -40.33 5.99
N ASN A 173 -35.91 -41.13 5.20
CA ASN A 173 -35.19 -40.64 4.03
C ASN A 173 -36.15 -39.95 3.04
N GLY A 174 -35.76 -38.77 2.56
CA GLY A 174 -36.55 -37.99 1.61
C GLY A 174 -37.66 -37.12 2.23
N LEU A 175 -37.83 -37.16 3.56
CA LEU A 175 -38.81 -36.32 4.27
C LEU A 175 -38.14 -35.02 4.76
N THR A 176 -38.92 -33.96 4.84
CA THR A 176 -38.54 -32.76 5.60
C THR A 176 -38.65 -33.05 7.10
N LEU A 177 -37.97 -32.26 7.93
CA LEU A 177 -38.04 -32.40 9.39
C LEU A 177 -39.48 -32.37 9.92
N LYS A 178 -40.33 -31.50 9.35
CA LYS A 178 -41.75 -31.38 9.72
C LYS A 178 -42.57 -32.64 9.39
N GLU A 179 -42.32 -33.23 8.23
CA GLU A 179 -42.94 -34.49 7.82
C GLU A 179 -42.44 -35.67 8.65
N ALA A 180 -41.14 -35.71 8.93
CA ALA A 180 -40.55 -36.69 9.82
C ALA A 180 -41.13 -36.61 11.23
N GLN A 181 -41.28 -35.41 11.80
CA GLN A 181 -41.93 -35.21 13.10
C GLN A 181 -43.35 -35.76 13.15
N LYS A 182 -44.17 -35.50 12.10
CA LYS A 182 -45.53 -36.05 12.01
C LYS A 182 -45.50 -37.58 11.97
N LYS A 183 -44.62 -38.16 11.15
CA LYS A 183 -44.52 -39.62 11.00
C LYS A 183 -44.04 -40.30 12.28
N ILE A 184 -43.01 -39.72 12.94
CA ILE A 184 -42.51 -40.19 14.22
C ILE A 184 -43.60 -40.11 15.29
N LYS A 185 -44.36 -39.01 15.34
CA LYS A 185 -45.46 -38.82 16.29
C LYS A 185 -46.51 -39.94 16.19
N VAL A 186 -46.93 -40.28 14.96
CA VAL A 186 -47.89 -41.34 14.73
C VAL A 186 -47.36 -42.69 15.19
N ARG A 187 -46.10 -43.02 14.88
CA ARG A 187 -45.49 -44.28 15.26
C ARG A 187 -45.22 -44.41 16.76
N LEU A 188 -44.80 -43.31 17.42
CA LEU A 188 -44.64 -43.27 18.86
C LEU A 188 -45.94 -43.36 19.64
N ALA A 189 -47.05 -42.92 19.07
CA ALA A 189 -48.36 -42.98 19.69
C ALA A 189 -48.86 -44.44 19.87
N ASP A 190 -48.30 -45.40 19.14
CA ASP A 190 -48.58 -46.83 19.36
C ASP A 190 -48.09 -47.27 20.75
N VAL A 191 -47.05 -46.63 21.27
CA VAL A 191 -46.46 -46.91 22.58
C VAL A 191 -46.85 -45.86 23.63
N TYR A 192 -46.82 -44.58 23.27
CA TYR A 192 -47.16 -43.42 24.13
C TYR A 192 -48.53 -42.86 23.73
N LYS A 193 -49.59 -43.47 24.19
CA LYS A 193 -50.97 -43.10 23.82
C LYS A 193 -51.34 -41.67 24.12
N GLU A 194 -50.67 -41.08 25.12
CA GLU A 194 -50.87 -39.70 25.60
C GLU A 194 -50.33 -38.64 24.59
N LEU A 195 -49.61 -39.04 23.54
CA LEU A 195 -49.19 -38.17 22.43
C LEU A 195 -50.33 -37.72 21.53
N LEU A 196 -51.44 -38.48 21.49
CA LEU A 196 -52.63 -38.21 20.69
C LEU A 196 -53.84 -38.02 21.62
N GLY A 197 -54.72 -37.13 21.28
CA GLY A 197 -55.96 -36.85 22.00
C GLY A 197 -56.33 -35.38 22.03
N ALA A 198 -57.52 -35.07 22.55
CA ALA A 198 -57.99 -33.69 22.67
C ALA A 198 -57.16 -32.85 23.67
N HIS A 199 -56.55 -33.52 24.68
CA HIS A 199 -55.70 -32.92 25.70
C HIS A 199 -54.45 -33.80 25.90
N PRO A 200 -53.44 -33.68 25.02
CA PRO A 200 -52.25 -34.50 25.15
C PRO A 200 -51.45 -34.08 26.40
N SER A 201 -51.03 -35.05 27.20
CA SER A 201 -50.19 -34.85 28.38
C SER A 201 -48.72 -35.18 28.12
N THR A 202 -48.41 -35.74 26.95
CA THR A 202 -47.07 -36.03 26.46
C THR A 202 -46.84 -35.28 25.14
N PHE A 203 -45.66 -34.68 25.01
CA PHE A 203 -45.30 -33.86 23.86
C PHE A 203 -44.07 -34.44 23.17
N LEU A 204 -43.93 -34.15 21.87
CA LEU A 204 -42.83 -34.60 21.04
C LEU A 204 -42.13 -33.40 20.40
N GLN A 205 -40.81 -33.33 20.57
CA GLN A 205 -39.93 -32.46 19.79
C GLN A 205 -38.98 -33.33 18.97
N VAL A 206 -38.80 -32.99 17.71
CA VAL A 206 -37.82 -33.64 16.83
C VAL A 206 -36.87 -32.58 16.28
N SER A 207 -35.60 -32.83 16.47
CA SER A 207 -34.50 -31.95 16.02
C SER A 207 -33.43 -32.75 15.30
N ILE A 208 -32.56 -32.06 14.54
CA ILE A 208 -31.40 -32.65 13.91
C ILE A 208 -30.22 -32.46 14.84
N GLY A 209 -29.55 -33.55 15.24
CA GLY A 209 -28.36 -33.51 16.08
C GLY A 209 -27.12 -33.26 15.24
N LYS A 210 -26.85 -34.16 14.29
CA LYS A 210 -25.69 -34.05 13.38
C LYS A 210 -26.16 -34.19 11.94
N ILE A 211 -25.67 -33.32 11.08
CA ILE A 211 -25.95 -33.34 9.65
C ILE A 211 -24.93 -34.19 8.94
N ARG A 212 -25.39 -34.99 7.99
CA ARG A 212 -24.52 -35.87 7.17
C ARG A 212 -23.53 -35.10 6.34
N ASN A 213 -22.44 -35.74 5.99
CA ASN A 213 -21.53 -35.29 4.95
C ASN A 213 -21.96 -35.86 3.59
N ILE A 214 -21.68 -35.07 2.54
CA ILE A 214 -21.88 -35.45 1.15
C ILE A 214 -20.55 -35.39 0.42
N SER A 215 -20.36 -36.22 -0.60
CA SER A 215 -19.23 -36.17 -1.49
C SER A 215 -19.65 -35.50 -2.80
N ILE A 216 -18.86 -34.52 -3.25
CA ILE A 216 -19.05 -33.78 -4.50
C ILE A 216 -17.74 -33.77 -5.28
N ASN A 217 -17.80 -33.53 -6.58
CA ASN A 217 -16.63 -33.39 -7.42
C ASN A 217 -16.49 -31.95 -7.91
N ILE A 218 -15.27 -31.40 -7.88
CA ILE A 218 -14.94 -30.10 -8.42
C ILE A 218 -13.84 -30.29 -9.44
N VAL A 219 -14.08 -29.88 -10.70
CA VAL A 219 -13.21 -30.15 -11.84
C VAL A 219 -13.06 -28.91 -12.73
N GLY A 220 -12.07 -28.94 -13.63
CA GLY A 220 -11.76 -27.84 -14.54
C GLY A 220 -10.75 -26.88 -13.97
N GLU A 221 -10.90 -25.60 -14.27
CA GLU A 221 -10.00 -24.50 -13.91
C GLU A 221 -10.16 -24.08 -12.44
N VAL A 222 -9.83 -24.97 -11.51
CA VAL A 222 -9.89 -24.79 -10.05
C VAL A 222 -8.50 -25.04 -9.44
N ASN A 223 -8.17 -24.32 -8.36
CA ASN A 223 -6.84 -24.45 -7.73
C ASN A 223 -6.54 -25.87 -7.22
N VAL A 224 -7.53 -26.54 -6.64
CA VAL A 224 -7.39 -27.92 -6.16
C VAL A 224 -8.57 -28.74 -6.69
N PRO A 225 -8.45 -29.38 -7.88
CA PRO A 225 -9.49 -30.25 -8.40
C PRO A 225 -9.56 -31.56 -7.61
N GLY A 226 -10.76 -32.15 -7.47
CA GLY A 226 -10.91 -33.42 -6.78
C GLY A 226 -12.30 -33.65 -6.19
N THR A 227 -12.39 -34.72 -5.39
CA THR A 227 -13.58 -35.08 -4.64
C THR A 227 -13.51 -34.47 -3.24
N TYR A 228 -14.56 -33.76 -2.86
CA TYR A 228 -14.66 -33.08 -1.57
C TYR A 228 -15.77 -33.70 -0.71
N THR A 229 -15.44 -33.97 0.54
CA THR A 229 -16.42 -34.34 1.56
C THR A 229 -16.80 -33.10 2.35
N ILE A 230 -18.01 -32.63 2.18
CA ILE A 230 -18.54 -31.39 2.78
C ILE A 230 -19.86 -31.66 3.49
N ASN A 231 -20.30 -30.72 4.33
CA ASN A 231 -21.58 -30.84 5.01
C ASN A 231 -22.75 -30.73 4.01
N ALA A 232 -23.84 -31.45 4.23
CA ALA A 232 -25.00 -31.44 3.34
C ALA A 232 -25.76 -30.08 3.28
N LEU A 233 -25.45 -29.14 4.15
CA LEU A 233 -25.93 -27.75 4.06
C LEU A 233 -25.08 -26.86 3.19
N SER A 234 -23.92 -27.35 2.72
CA SER A 234 -23.00 -26.56 1.94
C SER A 234 -23.59 -26.17 0.59
N THR A 235 -23.25 -24.96 0.19
CA THR A 235 -23.58 -24.39 -1.12
C THR A 235 -22.39 -24.47 -2.07
N VAL A 236 -22.59 -24.05 -3.32
CA VAL A 236 -21.51 -23.96 -4.32
C VAL A 236 -20.37 -23.08 -3.83
N PHE A 237 -20.66 -21.94 -3.18
CA PHE A 237 -19.61 -21.04 -2.66
C PHE A 237 -18.77 -21.70 -1.57
N ASN A 238 -19.38 -22.47 -0.66
CA ASN A 238 -18.63 -23.22 0.34
C ASN A 238 -17.68 -24.22 -0.32
N ALA A 239 -18.14 -24.91 -1.36
CA ALA A 239 -17.35 -25.89 -2.10
C ALA A 239 -16.18 -25.22 -2.86
N LEU A 240 -16.44 -24.12 -3.55
CA LEU A 240 -15.42 -23.33 -4.23
C LEU A 240 -14.35 -22.80 -3.25
N TYR A 241 -14.79 -22.29 -2.10
CA TYR A 241 -13.87 -21.84 -1.05
C TYR A 241 -13.00 -22.98 -0.52
N ALA A 242 -13.58 -24.16 -0.28
CA ALA A 242 -12.82 -25.34 0.14
C ALA A 242 -11.75 -25.75 -0.89
N ALA A 243 -12.09 -25.63 -2.19
CA ALA A 243 -11.20 -25.93 -3.31
C ALA A 243 -10.16 -24.81 -3.60
N GLY A 244 -10.20 -23.69 -2.87
CA GLY A 244 -9.31 -22.55 -3.07
C GLY A 244 -9.71 -21.66 -4.24
N GLY A 245 -10.93 -21.79 -4.77
CA GLY A 245 -11.49 -21.00 -5.86
C GLY A 245 -10.95 -21.35 -7.25
N PRO A 246 -11.37 -20.63 -8.30
CA PRO A 246 -10.87 -20.79 -9.65
C PRO A 246 -9.37 -20.47 -9.78
N THR A 247 -8.72 -21.07 -10.78
CA THR A 247 -7.35 -20.68 -11.20
C THR A 247 -7.39 -19.32 -11.88
N PHE A 248 -6.21 -18.74 -12.17
CA PHE A 248 -6.12 -17.51 -12.95
C PHE A 248 -6.83 -17.62 -14.33
N MET A 249 -6.91 -18.80 -14.92
CA MET A 249 -7.59 -19.06 -16.19
C MET A 249 -9.06 -19.43 -16.03
N GLY A 250 -9.53 -19.73 -14.81
CA GLY A 250 -10.89 -20.16 -14.56
C GLY A 250 -11.88 -18.99 -14.51
N THR A 251 -13.10 -19.22 -14.99
CA THR A 251 -14.17 -18.20 -14.93
C THR A 251 -14.77 -18.05 -13.55
N LEU A 252 -15.16 -16.82 -13.20
CA LEU A 252 -16.05 -16.50 -12.07
C LEU A 252 -17.51 -16.27 -12.49
N ARG A 253 -17.80 -16.26 -13.82
CA ARG A 253 -19.07 -15.85 -14.39
C ARG A 253 -19.95 -17.00 -14.88
N ASP A 254 -19.34 -18.15 -15.26
CA ASP A 254 -20.02 -19.31 -15.85
C ASP A 254 -19.60 -20.62 -15.16
N ILE A 255 -19.87 -20.73 -13.85
CA ILE A 255 -19.57 -21.93 -13.09
C ILE A 255 -20.79 -22.85 -13.14
N LYS A 256 -20.64 -24.04 -13.72
CA LYS A 256 -21.74 -24.98 -13.98
C LYS A 256 -21.85 -26.03 -12.89
N VAL A 257 -23.07 -26.29 -12.46
CA VAL A 257 -23.38 -27.33 -11.46
C VAL A 257 -24.25 -28.39 -12.10
N TYR A 258 -23.77 -29.62 -12.05
CA TYR A 258 -24.45 -30.80 -12.60
C TYR A 258 -24.88 -31.73 -11.50
N ARG A 259 -26.12 -32.23 -11.61
CA ARG A 259 -26.71 -33.27 -10.78
C ARG A 259 -27.28 -34.36 -11.68
N GLN A 260 -26.85 -35.62 -11.48
CA GLN A 260 -27.26 -36.73 -12.33
C GLN A 260 -27.13 -36.43 -13.85
N SER A 261 -25.99 -35.86 -14.24
CA SER A 261 -25.66 -35.45 -15.61
C SER A 261 -26.50 -34.32 -16.21
N LYS A 262 -27.43 -33.74 -15.42
CA LYS A 262 -28.22 -32.57 -15.82
C LYS A 262 -27.67 -31.30 -15.20
N GLN A 263 -27.49 -30.26 -15.96
CA GLN A 263 -27.13 -28.94 -15.44
C GLN A 263 -28.31 -28.38 -14.64
N ILE A 264 -28.08 -28.05 -13.37
CA ILE A 264 -29.07 -27.55 -12.44
C ILE A 264 -28.91 -26.07 -12.13
N ALA A 265 -27.70 -25.54 -12.28
CA ALA A 265 -27.42 -24.12 -12.04
C ALA A 265 -26.20 -23.66 -12.84
N THR A 266 -26.17 -22.37 -13.14
CA THR A 266 -24.99 -21.60 -13.54
C THR A 266 -24.76 -20.54 -12.46
N VAL A 267 -23.55 -20.49 -11.91
CA VAL A 267 -23.22 -19.59 -10.82
C VAL A 267 -22.34 -18.47 -11.34
N ASP A 268 -22.78 -17.23 -11.15
CA ASP A 268 -22.04 -16.00 -11.39
C ASP A 268 -21.62 -15.38 -10.05
N ILE A 269 -20.30 -15.37 -9.78
CA ILE A 269 -19.74 -14.79 -8.56
C ILE A 269 -19.82 -13.26 -8.59
N TYR A 270 -19.78 -12.64 -9.77
CA TYR A 270 -19.89 -11.18 -9.90
C TYR A 270 -21.27 -10.70 -9.42
N ASP A 271 -22.34 -11.39 -9.81
CA ASP A 271 -23.70 -11.04 -9.38
C ASP A 271 -23.86 -11.15 -7.85
N PHE A 272 -23.21 -12.14 -7.25
CA PHE A 272 -23.15 -12.21 -5.79
C PHE A 272 -22.35 -11.06 -5.16
N LEU A 273 -21.15 -10.77 -5.67
CA LEU A 273 -20.25 -9.77 -5.08
C LEU A 273 -20.76 -8.33 -5.24
N LEU A 274 -21.47 -8.06 -6.33
CA LEU A 274 -21.94 -6.72 -6.67
C LEU A 274 -23.38 -6.45 -6.19
N ASN A 275 -24.25 -7.44 -6.32
CA ASN A 275 -25.67 -7.30 -6.09
C ASN A 275 -26.19 -8.06 -4.86
N GLY A 276 -25.34 -8.91 -4.25
CA GLY A 276 -25.76 -9.79 -3.15
C GLY A 276 -26.71 -10.90 -3.57
N ASN A 277 -26.82 -11.19 -4.89
CA ASN A 277 -27.72 -12.21 -5.40
C ASN A 277 -27.22 -13.62 -5.09
N THR A 278 -27.99 -14.37 -4.31
CA THR A 278 -27.66 -15.74 -3.91
C THR A 278 -28.50 -16.80 -4.62
N ASN A 279 -29.37 -16.44 -5.57
CA ASN A 279 -30.28 -17.35 -6.20
C ASN A 279 -29.61 -18.53 -6.94
N SER A 280 -28.44 -18.26 -7.53
CA SER A 280 -27.62 -19.26 -8.21
C SER A 280 -26.74 -20.10 -7.26
N ASN A 281 -26.59 -19.69 -6.01
CA ASN A 281 -25.79 -20.38 -5.01
C ASN A 281 -26.55 -21.56 -4.37
N VAL A 282 -26.83 -22.57 -5.17
CA VAL A 282 -27.65 -23.71 -4.79
C VAL A 282 -26.99 -24.60 -3.73
N HIS A 283 -27.83 -25.25 -2.91
CA HIS A 283 -27.38 -26.31 -2.00
C HIS A 283 -26.96 -27.56 -2.77
N LEU A 284 -25.81 -28.10 -2.38
CA LEU A 284 -25.23 -29.26 -3.02
C LEU A 284 -25.81 -30.57 -2.49
N GLN A 285 -25.80 -31.58 -3.35
CA GLN A 285 -26.20 -32.95 -3.01
C GLN A 285 -25.05 -33.93 -3.32
N HIS A 286 -25.21 -35.15 -2.77
CA HIS A 286 -24.23 -36.20 -3.00
C HIS A 286 -24.09 -36.51 -4.51
N ASN A 287 -22.85 -36.63 -4.99
CA ASN A 287 -22.42 -36.80 -6.38
C ASN A 287 -22.71 -35.61 -7.31
N ASP A 288 -22.97 -34.40 -6.80
CA ASP A 288 -22.94 -33.20 -7.62
C ASP A 288 -21.53 -32.96 -8.18
N VAL A 289 -21.49 -32.42 -9.40
CA VAL A 289 -20.26 -32.05 -10.08
C VAL A 289 -20.28 -30.54 -10.36
N ILE A 290 -19.27 -29.84 -9.87
CA ILE A 290 -19.04 -28.42 -10.17
C ILE A 290 -17.95 -28.37 -11.22
N ILE A 291 -18.24 -27.71 -12.34
CA ILE A 291 -17.30 -27.54 -13.47
C ILE A 291 -16.98 -26.06 -13.63
N ILE A 292 -15.71 -25.73 -13.55
CA ILE A 292 -15.19 -24.38 -13.79
C ILE A 292 -14.49 -24.41 -15.15
N GLY A 293 -15.05 -23.69 -16.13
CA GLY A 293 -14.44 -23.51 -17.45
C GLY A 293 -13.38 -22.42 -17.45
N PRO A 294 -12.66 -22.23 -18.57
CA PRO A 294 -11.85 -21.04 -18.76
C PRO A 294 -12.76 -19.80 -18.90
N TYR A 295 -12.19 -18.62 -18.61
CA TYR A 295 -12.91 -17.35 -18.88
C TYR A 295 -13.13 -17.18 -20.40
N ALA A 296 -14.20 -16.47 -20.77
CA ALA A 296 -14.49 -16.15 -22.17
C ALA A 296 -13.80 -14.82 -22.58
N ASN A 297 -14.14 -13.74 -21.90
CA ASN A 297 -13.59 -12.42 -22.15
C ASN A 297 -12.96 -11.87 -20.88
N ARG A 298 -11.72 -11.38 -20.98
CA ARG A 298 -11.01 -10.72 -19.88
C ARG A 298 -10.45 -9.39 -20.32
N ILE A 299 -10.85 -8.35 -19.64
CA ILE A 299 -10.56 -6.95 -19.93
C ILE A 299 -9.62 -6.41 -18.85
N GLU A 300 -8.60 -5.65 -19.25
CA GLU A 300 -7.77 -4.90 -18.35
C GLU A 300 -8.25 -3.46 -18.24
N LEU A 301 -8.50 -2.99 -17.03
CA LEU A 301 -8.89 -1.62 -16.73
C LEU A 301 -7.84 -0.97 -15.83
N GLN A 302 -7.21 0.11 -16.32
CA GLN A 302 -6.12 0.79 -15.63
C GLN A 302 -6.30 2.31 -15.61
N GLY A 303 -5.53 2.99 -14.74
CA GLY A 303 -5.56 4.44 -14.58
C GLY A 303 -6.57 4.93 -13.56
N ALA A 304 -7.24 6.04 -13.84
CA ALA A 304 -8.05 6.79 -12.87
C ALA A 304 -9.44 6.18 -12.61
N VAL A 305 -9.49 4.92 -12.22
CA VAL A 305 -10.70 4.23 -11.73
C VAL A 305 -10.51 3.79 -10.29
N LYS A 306 -11.60 3.61 -9.55
CA LYS A 306 -11.53 3.25 -8.11
C LYS A 306 -10.94 1.87 -7.87
N ARG A 307 -11.12 0.93 -8.81
CA ARG A 307 -10.58 -0.43 -8.74
C ARG A 307 -9.95 -0.81 -10.08
N PRO A 308 -8.69 -0.47 -10.33
CA PRO A 308 -7.98 -0.96 -11.49
C PRO A 308 -7.74 -2.47 -11.37
N GLY A 309 -7.82 -3.21 -12.47
CA GLY A 309 -7.65 -4.65 -12.46
C GLY A 309 -8.11 -5.35 -13.73
N PHE A 310 -8.12 -6.69 -13.67
CA PHE A 310 -8.70 -7.53 -14.71
C PHE A 310 -10.14 -7.89 -14.34
N TYR A 311 -11.01 -7.82 -15.34
CA TYR A 311 -12.44 -8.10 -15.20
C TYR A 311 -12.89 -9.10 -16.26
N GLU A 312 -13.70 -10.07 -15.84
CA GLU A 312 -14.40 -10.93 -16.79
C GLU A 312 -15.69 -10.26 -17.23
N THR A 313 -15.98 -10.31 -18.51
CA THR A 313 -17.20 -9.74 -19.08
C THR A 313 -17.96 -10.78 -19.90
N LEU A 314 -19.28 -10.64 -19.94
CA LEU A 314 -20.17 -11.41 -20.83
C LEU A 314 -20.27 -10.73 -22.20
N GLU A 315 -20.77 -11.46 -23.20
CA GLU A 315 -20.80 -10.99 -24.60
C GLU A 315 -21.68 -9.74 -24.81
N ASP A 316 -22.72 -9.57 -24.00
CA ASP A 316 -23.67 -8.47 -24.05
C ASP A 316 -23.30 -7.28 -23.14
N GLU A 317 -22.19 -7.36 -22.43
CA GLU A 317 -21.76 -6.32 -21.53
C GLU A 317 -20.96 -5.24 -22.24
N THR A 318 -21.13 -4.01 -21.80
CA THR A 318 -20.54 -2.79 -22.37
C THR A 318 -19.49 -2.19 -21.43
N PHE A 319 -18.84 -1.13 -21.86
CA PHE A 319 -17.90 -0.38 -21.03
C PHE A 319 -18.58 0.19 -19.76
N GLU A 320 -19.86 0.56 -19.81
CA GLU A 320 -20.62 1.04 -18.63
C GLU A 320 -20.75 -0.05 -17.55
N ASN A 321 -20.98 -1.30 -17.96
CA ASN A 321 -20.99 -2.44 -17.03
C ASN A 321 -19.60 -2.64 -16.39
N LEU A 322 -18.54 -2.62 -17.21
CA LEU A 322 -17.15 -2.72 -16.75
C LEU A 322 -16.81 -1.63 -15.73
N LEU A 323 -17.21 -0.39 -16.02
CA LEU A 323 -17.03 0.74 -15.13
C LEU A 323 -17.76 0.57 -13.79
N THR A 324 -18.98 -0.01 -13.83
CA THR A 324 -19.75 -0.36 -12.62
C THR A 324 -19.00 -1.38 -11.76
N TYR A 325 -18.37 -2.39 -12.37
CA TYR A 325 -17.57 -3.40 -11.68
C TYR A 325 -16.35 -2.78 -10.99
N ALA A 326 -15.74 -1.80 -11.64
CA ALA A 326 -14.64 -1.02 -11.09
C ALA A 326 -15.07 0.03 -10.04
N SER A 327 -16.37 0.12 -9.72
CA SER A 327 -16.98 1.11 -8.79
C SER A 327 -16.87 2.57 -9.30
N GLY A 328 -16.69 2.77 -10.59
CA GLY A 328 -16.65 4.08 -11.24
C GLY A 328 -15.28 4.72 -11.25
N PHE A 329 -15.25 5.94 -11.75
CA PHE A 329 -14.06 6.79 -11.87
C PHE A 329 -13.59 7.32 -10.51
N THR A 330 -12.29 7.67 -10.42
CA THR A 330 -11.78 8.52 -9.33
C THR A 330 -12.20 9.97 -9.56
N SER A 331 -12.10 10.81 -8.53
CA SER A 331 -12.39 12.24 -8.65
C SER A 331 -11.43 13.00 -9.58
N SER A 332 -10.26 12.41 -9.86
CA SER A 332 -9.25 12.97 -10.76
C SER A 332 -9.35 12.43 -12.19
N ALA A 333 -10.32 11.59 -12.50
CA ALA A 333 -10.42 10.95 -13.80
C ALA A 333 -10.80 11.95 -14.91
N TYR A 334 -10.14 11.81 -16.06
CA TYR A 334 -10.51 12.52 -17.28
C TYR A 334 -11.52 11.68 -18.07
N GLU A 335 -12.80 11.91 -17.81
CA GLU A 335 -13.92 11.11 -18.32
C GLU A 335 -14.28 11.37 -19.79
N LYS A 336 -13.76 12.47 -20.40
CA LYS A 336 -14.18 12.86 -21.77
C LYS A 336 -13.73 11.91 -22.84
N ARG A 337 -12.58 11.22 -22.63
CA ARG A 337 -11.98 10.31 -23.60
C ARG A 337 -11.27 9.19 -22.88
N ILE A 338 -11.62 7.95 -23.17
CA ILE A 338 -10.98 6.75 -22.67
C ILE A 338 -10.22 6.10 -23.83
N SER A 339 -8.97 5.78 -23.64
CA SER A 339 -8.16 5.08 -24.63
C SER A 339 -8.27 3.59 -24.46
N VAL A 340 -8.46 2.88 -25.56
CA VAL A 340 -8.57 1.41 -25.59
C VAL A 340 -7.50 0.86 -26.55
N ILE A 341 -6.76 -0.14 -26.10
CA ILE A 341 -5.89 -0.92 -26.94
C ILE A 341 -6.54 -2.28 -27.15
N ARG A 342 -6.83 -2.59 -28.42
CA ARG A 342 -7.46 -3.84 -28.86
C ARG A 342 -6.50 -4.64 -29.74
N ASN A 343 -6.42 -5.94 -29.51
CA ASN A 343 -5.64 -6.82 -30.36
C ASN A 343 -6.50 -7.30 -31.53
N ASN A 344 -6.01 -7.13 -32.74
CA ASN A 344 -6.54 -7.78 -33.96
C ASN A 344 -5.63 -8.94 -34.35
N ASP A 345 -6.00 -9.73 -35.36
CA ASP A 345 -5.28 -10.94 -35.78
C ASP A 345 -3.77 -10.73 -36.01
N ALA A 346 -3.36 -9.55 -36.47
CA ALA A 346 -1.97 -9.27 -36.83
C ALA A 346 -1.41 -7.97 -36.25
N SER A 347 -2.21 -7.16 -35.56
CA SER A 347 -1.79 -5.83 -35.09
C SER A 347 -2.58 -5.37 -33.86
N LYS A 348 -2.08 -4.33 -33.21
CA LYS A 348 -2.82 -3.63 -32.18
C LYS A 348 -3.50 -2.40 -32.75
N GLN A 349 -4.73 -2.18 -32.36
CA GLN A 349 -5.51 -1.01 -32.70
C GLN A 349 -5.69 -0.13 -31.46
N VAL A 350 -5.53 1.18 -31.62
CA VAL A 350 -5.88 2.15 -30.60
C VAL A 350 -7.24 2.74 -30.98
N LEU A 351 -8.16 2.70 -30.02
CA LEU A 351 -9.50 3.27 -30.14
C LEU A 351 -9.69 4.30 -29.04
N ASP A 352 -10.46 5.32 -29.34
CA ASP A 352 -10.92 6.29 -28.36
C ASP A 352 -12.43 6.14 -28.19
N ILE A 353 -12.89 6.04 -26.96
CA ILE A 353 -14.32 6.06 -26.65
C ILE A 353 -14.68 7.29 -25.83
N TYR A 354 -15.84 7.84 -26.12
CA TYR A 354 -16.37 9.03 -25.48
C TYR A 354 -17.59 8.66 -24.63
N LYS A 355 -17.93 9.53 -23.66
CA LYS A 355 -18.95 9.24 -22.64
C LYS A 355 -20.30 8.79 -23.23
N GLU A 356 -20.69 9.34 -24.36
CA GLU A 356 -21.92 9.01 -25.06
C GLU A 356 -21.95 7.59 -25.61
N GLN A 357 -20.77 6.98 -25.78
CA GLN A 357 -20.59 5.64 -26.36
C GLN A 357 -20.44 4.54 -25.31
N PHE A 358 -20.37 4.87 -24.01
CA PHE A 358 -20.09 3.90 -22.95
C PHE A 358 -21.09 2.74 -22.89
N ASN A 359 -22.38 3.02 -23.14
CA ASN A 359 -23.45 2.02 -23.16
C ASN A 359 -23.52 1.17 -24.42
N GLU A 360 -22.79 1.56 -25.47
CA GLU A 360 -22.85 0.90 -26.79
C GLU A 360 -21.54 0.22 -27.18
N PHE A 361 -20.46 0.53 -26.45
CA PHE A 361 -19.14 0.02 -26.80
C PHE A 361 -19.00 -1.45 -26.35
N ASN A 362 -18.93 -2.36 -27.34
CA ASN A 362 -18.75 -3.79 -27.11
C ASN A 362 -17.32 -4.11 -26.71
N LEU A 363 -17.18 -4.87 -25.65
CA LEU A 363 -15.93 -5.35 -25.10
C LEU A 363 -15.44 -6.59 -25.85
N GLN A 364 -14.11 -6.72 -26.00
CA GLN A 364 -13.49 -7.91 -26.59
C GLN A 364 -12.38 -8.44 -25.70
N ASP A 365 -12.14 -9.74 -25.75
CA ASP A 365 -11.09 -10.38 -24.97
C ASP A 365 -9.72 -9.74 -25.23
N GLY A 366 -9.02 -9.43 -24.14
CA GLY A 366 -7.70 -8.78 -24.19
C GLY A 366 -7.73 -7.26 -24.43
N ASP A 367 -8.90 -6.60 -24.43
CA ASP A 367 -8.96 -5.14 -24.45
C ASP A 367 -8.29 -4.54 -23.22
N VAL A 368 -7.52 -3.47 -23.43
CA VAL A 368 -6.88 -2.71 -22.35
C VAL A 368 -7.42 -1.29 -22.37
N PHE A 369 -8.18 -0.93 -21.33
CA PHE A 369 -8.74 0.41 -21.14
C PHE A 369 -7.81 1.23 -20.25
N SER A 370 -7.46 2.42 -20.72
CA SER A 370 -6.62 3.37 -19.98
C SER A 370 -7.39 4.67 -19.74
N ILE A 371 -7.68 4.93 -18.47
CA ILE A 371 -8.37 6.14 -18.01
C ILE A 371 -7.32 7.15 -17.55
N GLY A 372 -7.23 8.28 -18.26
CA GLY A 372 -6.34 9.38 -17.93
C GLY A 372 -6.79 10.16 -16.69
N GLU A 373 -5.89 10.96 -16.16
CA GLU A 373 -6.20 11.93 -15.11
C GLU A 373 -6.40 13.33 -15.69
N ILE A 374 -7.21 14.15 -14.99
CA ILE A 374 -7.31 15.58 -15.25
C ILE A 374 -5.92 16.19 -15.06
N GLN A 375 -5.42 16.86 -16.09
CA GLN A 375 -4.12 17.51 -16.03
C GLN A 375 -4.09 18.54 -14.88
N ASN A 376 -2.93 18.68 -14.24
CA ASN A 376 -2.71 19.70 -13.21
C ASN A 376 -2.63 21.12 -13.84
N ARG A 377 -3.71 21.49 -14.50
CA ARG A 377 -3.89 22.76 -15.19
C ARG A 377 -5.10 23.48 -14.60
N PHE A 378 -4.87 24.68 -14.10
CA PHE A 378 -5.92 25.49 -13.51
C PHE A 378 -6.58 26.38 -14.56
N GLU A 379 -7.88 26.57 -14.44
CA GLU A 379 -8.63 27.43 -15.36
C GLU A 379 -8.47 28.91 -15.00
N ASN A 380 -8.38 29.23 -13.71
CA ASN A 380 -8.45 30.58 -13.18
C ASN A 380 -7.51 30.81 -12.00
N ARG A 381 -6.24 30.43 -12.12
CA ARG A 381 -5.28 30.56 -11.02
C ARG A 381 -4.42 31.82 -11.20
N VAL A 382 -4.16 32.52 -10.07
CA VAL A 382 -3.04 33.41 -9.86
C VAL A 382 -2.30 32.98 -8.60
N ILE A 383 -1.03 33.31 -8.48
CA ILE A 383 -0.19 32.86 -7.35
C ILE A 383 0.47 34.08 -6.73
N ILE A 384 0.42 34.18 -5.39
CA ILE A 384 1.21 35.14 -4.62
C ILE A 384 2.20 34.39 -3.73
N LYS A 385 3.45 34.85 -3.71
CA LYS A 385 4.55 34.22 -2.97
C LYS A 385 5.36 35.22 -2.16
N GLY A 386 6.05 34.74 -1.13
CA GLY A 386 6.98 35.52 -0.32
C GLY A 386 6.32 36.22 0.85
N ALA A 387 6.68 37.49 1.10
CA ALA A 387 6.38 38.22 2.31
C ALA A 387 4.91 38.75 2.37
N VAL A 388 3.97 37.82 2.44
CA VAL A 388 2.53 38.03 2.70
C VAL A 388 2.08 37.06 3.79
N PHE A 389 1.01 37.35 4.49
CA PHE A 389 0.52 36.50 5.56
C PHE A 389 0.02 35.13 5.06
N ARG A 390 -0.58 35.08 3.85
CA ARG A 390 -1.08 33.85 3.24
C ARG A 390 -0.59 33.68 1.81
N PRO A 391 0.64 33.22 1.61
CA PRO A 391 1.12 32.89 0.28
C PRO A 391 0.39 31.65 -0.28
N GLY A 392 0.16 31.61 -1.60
CA GLY A 392 -0.52 30.48 -2.23
C GLY A 392 -1.23 30.83 -3.52
N PRO A 393 -2.01 29.88 -4.06
CA PRO A 393 -2.86 30.08 -5.22
C PRO A 393 -4.18 30.77 -4.83
N TYR A 394 -4.64 31.68 -5.69
CA TYR A 394 -5.91 32.41 -5.57
C TYR A 394 -6.69 32.29 -6.86
N ALA A 395 -8.02 32.41 -6.75
CA ALA A 395 -8.89 32.39 -7.91
C ALA A 395 -8.85 33.76 -8.66
N LEU A 396 -8.61 33.70 -9.96
CA LEU A 396 -8.75 34.86 -10.83
C LEU A 396 -10.24 35.15 -11.06
N THR A 397 -10.69 36.33 -10.63
CA THR A 397 -12.01 36.88 -10.92
C THR A 397 -11.88 38.05 -11.88
N GLU A 398 -12.99 38.52 -12.47
CA GLU A 398 -12.96 39.62 -13.42
C GLU A 398 -12.40 40.93 -12.85
N ASP A 399 -12.63 41.17 -11.55
CA ASP A 399 -12.22 42.40 -10.86
C ASP A 399 -10.88 42.24 -10.12
N LEU A 400 -10.23 41.07 -10.21
CA LEU A 400 -9.01 40.82 -9.46
C LEU A 400 -7.86 41.70 -9.97
N ASN A 401 -7.41 42.59 -9.10
CA ASN A 401 -6.22 43.43 -9.29
C ASN A 401 -5.19 43.11 -8.19
N LEU A 402 -4.02 43.73 -8.27
CA LEU A 402 -2.92 43.51 -7.36
C LEU A 402 -3.27 43.86 -5.90
N LYS A 403 -3.97 44.97 -5.67
CA LYS A 403 -4.39 45.38 -4.32
C LYS A 403 -5.35 44.38 -3.69
N ILE A 404 -6.34 43.93 -4.47
CA ILE A 404 -7.30 42.93 -4.03
C ILE A 404 -6.57 41.60 -3.73
N LEU A 405 -5.61 41.18 -4.58
CA LEU A 405 -4.84 39.95 -4.37
C LEU A 405 -4.03 40.00 -3.07
N ILE A 406 -3.36 41.15 -2.81
CA ILE A 406 -2.62 41.34 -1.55
C ILE A 406 -3.60 41.35 -0.36
N GLY A 407 -4.75 41.96 -0.51
CA GLY A 407 -5.82 41.98 0.52
C GLY A 407 -6.34 40.57 0.83
N LEU A 408 -6.57 39.73 -0.21
CA LEU A 408 -6.97 38.32 -0.04
C LEU A 408 -5.89 37.49 0.65
N ALA A 409 -4.62 37.89 0.51
CA ALA A 409 -3.48 37.26 1.22
C ALA A 409 -3.31 37.81 2.65
N ASP A 410 -4.32 38.47 3.23
CA ASP A 410 -4.31 39.14 4.55
C ASP A 410 -3.27 40.26 4.66
N GLY A 411 -2.73 40.74 3.54
CA GLY A 411 -1.77 41.82 3.48
C GLY A 411 -0.32 41.40 3.45
N LEU A 412 0.57 42.41 3.50
CA LEU A 412 2.02 42.23 3.54
C LEU A 412 2.49 41.98 4.96
N THR A 413 3.51 41.12 5.13
CA THR A 413 4.20 40.95 6.42
C THR A 413 5.05 42.21 6.73
N GLY A 414 5.41 42.39 8.02
CA GLY A 414 6.16 43.57 8.45
C GLY A 414 7.58 43.66 7.86
N ASP A 415 8.11 42.56 7.34
CA ASP A 415 9.40 42.44 6.69
C ASP A 415 9.31 42.47 5.16
N ALA A 416 8.13 42.78 4.58
CA ALA A 416 7.97 42.80 3.14
C ALA A 416 8.76 43.97 2.50
N PHE A 417 9.54 43.67 1.46
CA PHE A 417 10.23 44.66 0.66
C PHE A 417 9.27 45.32 -0.34
N THR A 418 8.68 46.45 0.06
CA THR A 418 7.65 47.15 -0.70
C THR A 418 8.16 47.94 -1.91
N GLY A 419 9.48 48.28 -1.91
CA GLY A 419 10.10 49.05 -2.99
C GLY A 419 10.13 48.31 -4.34
N ARG A 420 10.14 46.98 -4.33
CA ARG A 420 10.20 46.18 -5.56
C ARG A 420 9.60 44.80 -5.36
N ALA A 421 8.52 44.49 -6.04
CA ALA A 421 7.98 43.14 -6.23
C ALA A 421 8.10 42.76 -7.71
N LEU A 422 8.03 41.47 -7.99
CA LEU A 422 8.11 40.93 -9.35
C LEU A 422 6.80 40.23 -9.70
N LEU A 423 6.17 40.67 -10.76
CA LEU A 423 5.02 39.99 -11.36
C LEU A 423 5.50 39.29 -12.62
N THR A 424 5.45 37.97 -12.59
CA THR A 424 5.76 37.11 -13.75
C THR A 424 4.46 36.75 -14.44
N ARG A 425 4.36 37.06 -15.72
CA ARG A 425 3.20 36.85 -16.59
C ARG A 425 3.59 35.98 -17.78
N MET A 426 2.76 35.00 -18.10
CA MET A 426 2.93 34.19 -19.29
C MET A 426 1.92 34.59 -20.35
N HIS A 427 2.40 34.96 -21.52
CA HIS A 427 1.56 35.34 -22.67
C HIS A 427 1.00 34.11 -23.41
N PRO A 428 0.01 34.26 -24.29
CA PRO A 428 -0.57 33.18 -25.09
C PRO A 428 0.44 32.45 -26.01
N ASP A 429 1.52 33.13 -26.40
CA ASP A 429 2.62 32.60 -27.20
C ASP A 429 3.69 31.88 -26.33
N TYR A 430 3.41 31.71 -25.05
CA TYR A 430 4.31 31.12 -24.03
C TYR A 430 5.55 31.96 -23.69
N SER A 431 5.67 33.19 -24.20
CA SER A 431 6.68 34.14 -23.74
C SER A 431 6.41 34.56 -22.30
N ILE A 432 7.50 34.77 -21.55
CA ILE A 432 7.45 35.17 -20.14
C ILE A 432 7.84 36.64 -20.03
N GLU A 433 6.98 37.46 -19.46
CA GLU A 433 7.25 38.85 -19.11
C GLU A 433 7.42 38.98 -17.60
N THR A 434 8.42 39.74 -17.17
CA THR A 434 8.60 40.08 -15.75
C THR A 434 8.44 41.57 -15.57
N LEU A 435 7.43 41.96 -14.81
CA LEU A 435 7.13 43.36 -14.47
C LEU A 435 7.66 43.64 -13.06
N ALA A 436 8.52 44.65 -12.95
CA ALA A 436 8.98 45.15 -11.65
C ALA A 436 8.01 46.19 -11.13
N LEU A 437 7.44 45.95 -9.96
CA LEU A 437 6.38 46.76 -9.37
C LEU A 437 6.84 47.43 -8.07
N ASN A 438 6.54 48.68 -7.89
CA ASN A 438 6.70 49.38 -6.61
C ASN A 438 5.39 49.31 -5.84
N LEU A 439 5.32 48.40 -4.84
CA LEU A 439 4.11 48.16 -4.08
C LEU A 439 3.70 49.38 -3.24
N GLU A 440 4.67 50.13 -2.69
CA GLU A 440 4.39 51.32 -1.90
C GLU A 440 3.62 52.35 -2.71
N LYS A 441 4.07 52.63 -3.94
CA LYS A 441 3.42 53.58 -4.85
C LYS A 441 2.07 53.07 -5.38
N ILE A 442 1.96 51.77 -5.59
CA ILE A 442 0.69 51.18 -6.02
C ILE A 442 -0.33 51.24 -4.87
N MET A 443 0.08 50.88 -3.65
CA MET A 443 -0.82 50.90 -2.50
C MET A 443 -1.24 52.29 -2.08
N SER A 444 -0.33 53.32 -2.17
CA SER A 444 -0.67 54.71 -1.94
C SER A 444 -1.56 55.32 -3.01
N GLY A 445 -1.62 54.72 -4.19
CA GLY A 445 -2.39 55.27 -5.34
C GLY A 445 -1.61 56.23 -6.22
N GLU A 446 -0.31 56.43 -5.98
CA GLU A 446 0.60 57.21 -6.84
C GLU A 446 0.85 56.53 -8.20
N MET A 447 0.77 55.19 -8.22
CA MET A 447 0.88 54.35 -9.41
C MET A 447 -0.42 53.59 -9.63
N GLY A 448 -0.81 53.43 -10.90
CA GLY A 448 -2.01 52.67 -11.27
C GLY A 448 -1.94 51.22 -10.81
N ASP A 449 -3.08 50.70 -10.39
CA ASP A 449 -3.20 49.28 -10.02
C ASP A 449 -3.13 48.39 -11.26
N ILE A 450 -2.74 47.15 -11.07
CA ILE A 450 -2.51 46.18 -12.14
C ILE A 450 -3.58 45.08 -12.09
N LYS A 451 -4.31 44.93 -13.21
CA LYS A 451 -5.24 43.80 -13.37
C LYS A 451 -4.48 42.49 -13.52
N MET A 452 -4.84 41.54 -12.68
CA MET A 452 -4.22 40.20 -12.72
C MET A 452 -4.71 39.40 -13.93
N GLN A 453 -3.86 38.53 -14.43
CA GLN A 453 -4.15 37.62 -15.53
C GLN A 453 -3.92 36.17 -15.07
N LYS A 454 -4.48 35.26 -15.88
CA LYS A 454 -4.35 33.82 -15.61
C LYS A 454 -2.87 33.39 -15.52
N GLU A 455 -2.55 32.61 -14.49
CA GLU A 455 -1.21 32.08 -14.18
C GLU A 455 -0.18 33.17 -13.83
N ASP A 456 -0.60 34.41 -13.55
CA ASP A 456 0.29 35.43 -12.99
C ASP A 456 0.89 34.94 -11.66
N VAL A 457 2.18 35.17 -11.47
CA VAL A 457 2.90 34.91 -10.24
C VAL A 457 3.47 36.22 -9.67
N LEU A 458 2.91 36.65 -8.55
CA LEU A 458 3.42 37.81 -7.81
C LEU A 458 4.39 37.33 -6.74
N GLN A 459 5.66 37.74 -6.85
CA GLN A 459 6.71 37.48 -5.87
C GLN A 459 7.03 38.73 -5.08
N ILE A 460 6.89 38.66 -3.76
CA ILE A 460 7.19 39.75 -2.82
C ILE A 460 8.27 39.25 -1.88
N ASN A 461 9.46 39.79 -1.98
CA ASN A 461 10.58 39.38 -1.15
C ASN A 461 10.51 40.02 0.24
N SER A 462 11.12 39.37 1.21
CA SER A 462 11.45 39.95 2.52
C SER A 462 12.68 40.86 2.39
N ILE A 463 12.78 41.88 3.25
CA ILE A 463 14.00 42.70 3.37
C ILE A 463 15.21 41.81 3.71
N TYR A 464 15.00 40.71 4.45
CA TYR A 464 16.03 39.77 4.85
C TYR A 464 16.52 38.88 3.69
N ASP A 465 15.78 38.75 2.59
CA ASP A 465 16.21 37.98 1.41
C ASP A 465 17.40 38.63 0.68
N PHE A 466 17.65 39.93 0.96
CA PHE A 466 18.75 40.70 0.39
C PHE A 466 19.96 40.82 1.33
N GLU A 467 19.84 40.31 2.55
CA GLU A 467 20.92 40.24 3.49
C GLU A 467 21.70 38.94 3.33
N GLU A 468 23.01 39.02 3.35
CA GLU A 468 23.85 37.81 3.39
C GLU A 468 23.56 37.05 4.69
N GLU A 469 23.19 35.76 4.59
CA GLU A 469 23.03 34.93 5.79
C GLU A 469 24.28 34.91 6.62
N GLN A 470 24.22 35.53 7.78
CA GLN A 470 25.34 35.61 8.70
C GLN A 470 25.33 34.39 9.62
N PHE A 471 26.49 33.76 9.75
CA PHE A 471 26.65 32.60 10.62
C PHE A 471 27.98 32.65 11.38
N VAL A 472 28.05 31.91 12.48
CA VAL A 472 29.26 31.59 13.22
C VAL A 472 29.44 30.08 13.22
N ARG A 473 30.66 29.63 13.30
CA ARG A 473 30.98 28.20 13.34
C ARG A 473 31.70 27.85 14.63
N ILE A 474 31.30 26.77 15.28
CA ILE A 474 32.00 26.21 16.43
C ILE A 474 32.43 24.77 16.14
N THR A 475 33.67 24.43 16.44
CA THR A 475 34.28 23.12 16.25
C THR A 475 35.07 22.68 17.47
N GLY A 476 35.45 21.39 17.54
CA GLY A 476 36.28 20.84 18.63
C GLY A 476 35.47 20.28 19.78
N GLU A 477 35.93 20.52 21.01
CA GLU A 477 35.43 19.85 22.21
C GLU A 477 34.15 20.49 22.80
N VAL A 478 33.10 20.59 21.97
CA VAL A 478 31.73 20.93 22.36
C VAL A 478 30.80 19.77 22.04
N ASN A 479 29.67 19.69 22.72
CA ASN A 479 28.72 18.56 22.58
C ASN A 479 28.05 18.54 21.20
N ASN A 480 27.78 19.72 20.61
CA ASN A 480 27.14 19.84 19.31
C ASN A 480 27.93 20.82 18.42
N PRO A 481 29.06 20.39 17.81
CA PRO A 481 29.83 21.24 16.87
C PRO A 481 29.02 21.46 15.60
N GLY A 482 29.10 22.69 15.01
CA GLY A 482 28.32 23.02 13.83
C GLY A 482 28.38 24.47 13.40
N VAL A 483 27.48 24.85 12.51
CA VAL A 483 27.24 26.21 12.05
C VAL A 483 25.95 26.71 12.71
N TYR A 484 26.03 27.91 13.28
CA TYR A 484 24.92 28.55 14.00
C TYR A 484 24.62 29.89 13.37
N ARG A 485 23.36 30.29 13.32
CA ARG A 485 22.95 31.58 12.80
C ARG A 485 23.50 32.69 13.71
N PHE A 486 24.15 33.68 13.11
CA PHE A 486 24.60 34.86 13.85
C PHE A 486 23.41 35.75 14.20
N SER A 487 23.43 36.37 15.35
CA SER A 487 22.52 37.42 15.79
C SER A 487 23.32 38.56 16.44
N ASN A 488 22.77 39.78 16.36
CA ASN A 488 23.41 40.91 17.02
C ASN A 488 23.58 40.64 18.52
N ASN A 489 24.72 41.00 19.08
CA ASN A 489 25.11 40.79 20.47
C ASN A 489 25.27 39.32 20.87
N LEU A 490 25.47 38.41 19.90
CA LEU A 490 25.78 37.01 20.22
C LEU A 490 27.14 36.93 20.92
N SER A 491 27.17 36.48 22.17
CA SER A 491 28.38 36.21 22.92
C SER A 491 28.93 34.81 22.64
N ILE A 492 30.17 34.56 23.02
CA ILE A 492 30.76 33.22 22.92
C ILE A 492 30.05 32.22 23.82
N ASP A 493 29.59 32.66 25.00
CA ASP A 493 28.83 31.82 25.92
C ASP A 493 27.47 31.41 25.36
N ASP A 494 26.79 32.35 24.69
CA ASP A 494 25.54 32.02 24.00
C ASP A 494 25.73 30.96 22.91
N LEU A 495 26.83 31.08 22.16
CA LEU A 495 27.16 30.08 21.13
C LEU A 495 27.46 28.72 21.75
N ILE A 496 28.23 28.69 22.88
CA ILE A 496 28.52 27.45 23.60
C ILE A 496 27.26 26.85 24.17
N PHE A 497 26.34 27.67 24.69
CA PHE A 497 25.04 27.22 25.16
C PHE A 497 24.23 26.58 24.03
N GLN A 498 24.18 27.21 22.85
CA GLN A 498 23.55 26.63 21.64
C GLN A 498 24.24 25.32 21.21
N ALA A 499 25.57 25.24 21.35
CA ALA A 499 26.35 24.02 21.12
C ALA A 499 26.20 22.96 22.23
N LYS A 500 25.27 23.15 23.16
CA LYS A 500 24.98 22.24 24.30
C LYS A 500 26.15 22.07 25.27
N GLY A 501 26.99 23.09 25.38
CA GLY A 501 28.10 23.13 26.32
C GLY A 501 29.36 22.37 25.87
N PHE A 502 30.35 22.38 26.74
CA PHE A 502 31.64 21.74 26.51
C PHE A 502 31.61 20.24 26.79
N LYS A 503 32.51 19.50 26.12
CA LYS A 503 32.90 18.15 26.56
C LYS A 503 33.90 18.22 27.70
N LYS A 504 34.01 17.17 28.50
CA LYS A 504 34.98 17.06 29.61
C LYS A 504 36.43 17.29 29.15
N ALA A 505 36.78 16.95 27.91
CA ALA A 505 38.10 17.14 27.34
C ALA A 505 38.46 18.61 27.12
N ALA A 506 37.53 19.55 27.20
CA ALA A 506 37.77 20.99 27.08
C ALA A 506 38.26 21.66 28.39
N ILE A 507 38.14 20.99 29.55
CA ILE A 507 38.52 21.51 30.85
C ILE A 507 40.02 21.87 30.84
N GLY A 508 40.38 23.12 31.15
CA GLY A 508 41.76 23.62 31.11
C GLY A 508 42.34 23.73 29.71
N GLY A 509 41.46 23.70 28.68
CA GLY A 509 41.84 23.90 27.27
C GLY A 509 41.82 25.39 26.88
N ALA A 510 41.68 25.63 25.58
CA ALA A 510 41.58 26.97 25.00
C ALA A 510 40.57 27.04 23.88
N ALA A 511 39.86 28.17 23.80
CA ALA A 511 39.02 28.55 22.66
C ALA A 511 39.83 29.46 21.72
N PHE A 512 39.92 29.10 20.46
CA PHE A 512 40.56 29.92 19.42
C PHE A 512 39.45 30.49 18.54
N ILE A 513 39.44 31.81 18.43
CA ILE A 513 38.50 32.54 17.57
C ILE A 513 39.28 32.99 16.34
N SER A 514 38.90 32.49 15.17
CA SER A 514 39.45 32.91 13.89
C SER A 514 38.47 33.86 13.22
N ARG A 515 38.90 35.08 12.95
CA ARG A 515 38.05 36.19 12.51
C ARG A 515 38.53 36.73 11.17
N ARG A 516 37.60 37.11 10.29
CA ARG A 516 37.93 37.83 9.06
C ARG A 516 38.24 39.30 9.40
N PRO A 517 39.27 39.91 8.83
CA PRO A 517 39.55 41.33 9.03
C PRO A 517 38.45 42.19 8.44
N LEU A 518 38.13 43.28 9.10
CA LEU A 518 37.08 44.24 8.70
C LEU A 518 37.44 45.05 7.44
N GLU A 519 38.72 45.20 7.14
CA GLU A 519 39.19 45.94 5.99
C GLU A 519 39.60 45.02 4.85
N GLN A 520 39.14 45.32 3.62
CA GLN A 520 39.55 44.66 2.38
C GLN A 520 40.98 45.03 2.01
N SER A 521 41.95 44.71 2.84
CA SER A 521 43.35 44.81 2.46
C SER A 521 43.75 43.59 1.63
N ALA A 522 44.67 43.78 0.66
CA ALA A 522 45.08 42.77 -0.33
C ALA A 522 45.75 41.50 0.23
N TYR A 523 45.82 41.35 1.53
CA TYR A 523 46.35 40.18 2.23
C TYR A 523 45.34 39.72 3.24
N PHE A 524 44.76 38.53 2.99
CA PHE A 524 43.91 37.83 3.93
C PHE A 524 44.70 37.40 5.16
N GLN A 525 44.87 38.28 6.15
CA GLN A 525 45.37 37.90 7.47
C GLN A 525 44.16 37.50 8.33
N ILE A 526 44.10 36.22 8.71
CA ILE A 526 43.12 35.76 9.68
C ILE A 526 43.60 36.20 11.05
N GLU A 527 42.83 37.05 11.72
CA GLU A 527 43.07 37.39 13.11
C GLU A 527 42.67 36.18 13.97
N THR A 528 43.60 35.73 14.82
CA THR A 528 43.31 34.60 15.74
C THR A 528 43.49 35.07 17.16
N GLU A 529 42.44 34.95 17.96
CA GLU A 529 42.45 35.29 19.37
C GLU A 529 42.30 34.01 20.19
N GLN A 530 42.95 33.92 21.32
CA GLN A 530 42.90 32.77 22.22
C GLN A 530 42.29 33.18 23.55
N LEU A 531 41.23 32.47 23.96
CA LEU A 531 40.60 32.57 25.26
C LEU A 531 40.88 31.29 26.06
N VAL A 532 41.05 31.42 27.37
CA VAL A 532 41.33 30.29 28.26
C VAL A 532 40.01 29.74 28.82
N ILE A 533 39.89 28.43 28.87
CA ILE A 533 38.77 27.72 29.50
C ILE A 533 39.23 27.26 30.87
N ASN A 534 38.58 27.75 31.95
CA ASN A 534 38.94 27.39 33.32
C ASN A 534 38.46 25.98 33.73
N GLU A 535 38.76 25.58 34.97
CA GLU A 535 38.35 24.25 35.49
C GLU A 535 36.83 24.10 35.65
N ASN A 536 36.10 25.21 35.74
CA ASN A 536 34.62 25.21 35.83
C ASN A 536 33.94 25.21 34.45
N LEU A 537 34.71 25.08 33.34
CA LEU A 537 34.21 25.19 31.98
C LEU A 537 33.66 26.58 31.61
N GLU A 538 34.23 27.66 32.23
CA GLU A 538 33.92 29.03 31.91
C GLU A 538 35.09 29.63 31.07
N ILE A 539 34.75 30.53 30.17
CA ILE A 539 35.74 31.26 29.36
C ILE A 539 36.20 32.49 30.10
N SER A 540 37.48 32.82 29.99
CA SER A 540 38.11 33.96 30.67
C SER A 540 37.48 35.33 30.34
N ASP A 541 36.82 35.45 29.22
CA ASP A 541 35.99 36.58 28.78
C ASP A 541 34.68 36.08 28.22
N ASN A 542 33.71 35.85 29.09
CA ASN A 542 32.40 35.30 28.77
C ASN A 542 31.47 36.28 28.04
N GLU A 543 31.71 37.58 28.15
CA GLU A 543 30.99 38.63 27.42
C GLU A 543 31.59 38.92 26.03
N TYR A 544 32.57 38.11 25.58
CA TYR A 544 33.20 38.29 24.28
C TYR A 544 32.18 38.18 23.15
N LEU A 545 31.97 39.30 22.44
CA LEU A 545 30.98 39.37 21.36
C LEU A 545 31.59 38.83 20.06
N LEU A 546 30.86 37.93 19.46
CA LEU A 546 31.17 37.34 18.18
C LEU A 546 30.82 38.28 17.03
N ARG A 547 31.48 38.08 15.89
CA ARG A 547 31.17 38.76 14.61
C ARG A 547 30.68 37.74 13.59
N PRO A 548 29.95 38.20 12.57
CA PRO A 548 29.57 37.32 11.46
C PRO A 548 30.80 36.59 10.90
N PHE A 549 30.62 35.30 10.61
CA PHE A 549 31.65 34.39 10.06
C PHE A 549 32.80 34.04 10.98
N ASP A 550 32.75 34.39 12.27
CA ASP A 550 33.72 33.92 13.24
C ASP A 550 33.75 32.38 13.29
N HIS A 551 34.94 31.81 13.36
CA HIS A 551 35.14 30.38 13.54
C HIS A 551 35.82 30.13 14.89
N ILE A 552 35.08 29.48 15.80
CA ILE A 552 35.53 29.15 17.14
C ILE A 552 35.97 27.69 17.16
N THR A 553 37.21 27.44 17.61
CA THR A 553 37.76 26.10 17.75
C THR A 553 38.06 25.82 19.22
N ILE A 554 37.35 24.93 19.84
CA ILE A 554 37.57 24.50 21.23
C ILE A 554 38.58 23.35 21.21
N ARG A 555 39.80 23.60 21.72
CA ARG A 555 40.84 22.57 21.76
C ARG A 555 40.75 21.73 23.03
N LYS A 556 41.08 20.45 22.84
CA LYS A 556 41.26 19.49 23.92
C LYS A 556 42.44 19.95 24.82
N ASN A 557 42.27 19.81 26.14
CA ASN A 557 43.37 19.97 27.08
C ASN A 557 44.47 18.93 26.74
N PRO A 558 45.73 19.33 26.52
CA PRO A 558 46.82 18.40 26.22
C PRO A 558 47.06 17.33 27.29
N ASN A 559 46.69 17.61 28.53
CA ASN A 559 46.86 16.70 29.66
C ASN A 559 45.62 15.84 29.94
N TYR A 560 44.57 15.93 29.11
CA TYR A 560 43.39 15.10 29.26
C TYR A 560 43.58 13.72 28.65
N PHE A 561 43.62 12.70 29.48
CA PHE A 561 43.66 11.29 29.06
C PHE A 561 42.26 10.67 29.24
N GLU A 562 41.71 10.16 28.16
CA GLU A 562 40.50 9.30 28.25
C GLU A 562 40.94 7.96 28.86
N GLU A 563 40.41 7.63 30.04
CA GLU A 563 40.43 6.24 30.52
C GLU A 563 39.59 5.41 29.52
N LYS A 564 40.27 4.59 28.74
CA LYS A 564 39.58 3.58 27.90
C LYS A 564 39.03 2.52 28.84
N SER A 565 37.71 2.57 29.10
CA SER A 565 36.93 1.49 29.72
C SER A 565 36.76 0.35 28.72
#